data_ebba5b592c2e61b08c976ce9f276a188
#
_entry.id   ebba5b592c2e61b08c976ce9f276a188
#
_cell.length_a   1.000
_cell.length_b   1.000
_cell.length_c   1.000
_cell.angle_alpha   90.00
_cell.angle_beta   90.00
_cell.angle_gamma   90.00
#
_symmetry.space_group_name_H-M   'P 1'
#
loop_
_entity.id
_entity.type
_entity.pdbx_description
1 polymer ?
#
loop_
_entity_poly.entity_id
_entity_poly.type
_entity_poly.pdbx_seq_one_letter_code
_entity_poly.pdbx_strand_id
1 'polypeptide(L)'
;MIQIGALLQEGYEIMAMKRANGSGTVYKMKHKALRKPYRAVVTYGYDANGKAIRKSVGTFATQKDAYTALALYSTNPPQEEQRKITFGQCFEWRIEEAERQGLSAGRMKIIHTIQKMVGHLNNIEMKNIRAAHFQPIFDNSTHTKSYQKLIKAIIVSVGTLAVKQEIIPRNYFSDIIINKNATPIKKANIFSNSALYALWQHSDDIIAKLTLIYAYTGLRLNELQTMKLDNIHLKERYMVGGSKTEAGKDRCIPIAECIYPFIKELYQQAKFKRVECLLDKVIHKDTFRREMQRMCQNLNLGEHKPHDTRHTFISMASNIGIDEIIIKRIVGHSSKDNITQEVYTHKTIQQYIDAVNRLPYGEALLKGEQRLSNADEI
;
A
#
# COMPACT_ATOMS: atom_id res chain seq x y z
N MET A 1 -97.12 -37.14 -1.24
CA MET A 1 -96.73 -38.49 -1.07
C MET A 1 -95.54 -38.74 -1.90
N ILE A 2 -94.39 -38.69 -1.42
CA ILE A 2 -93.20 -39.32 -1.85
C ILE A 2 -92.10 -38.92 -0.85
N GLN A 3 -91.50 -39.93 -0.29
CA GLN A 3 -90.41 -39.89 0.66
C GLN A 3 -89.21 -39.09 0.14
N ILE A 4 -88.70 -38.23 0.96
CA ILE A 4 -87.35 -37.78 0.85
C ILE A 4 -86.63 -38.14 2.15
N GLY A 5 -86.04 -39.27 2.08
CA GLY A 5 -85.20 -39.80 3.16
C GLY A 5 -83.76 -39.85 2.70
N ALA A 6 -82.91 -39.53 3.61
CA ALA A 6 -81.49 -39.96 3.71
C ALA A 6 -80.61 -39.76 2.49
N LEU A 7 -79.92 -38.64 2.54
CA LEU A 7 -78.57 -38.44 1.96
C LEU A 7 -77.89 -37.39 2.80
N LEU A 8 -76.90 -37.81 3.54
CA LEU A 8 -75.73 -37.01 3.81
C LEU A 8 -74.97 -37.47 5.07
N GLN A 9 -74.11 -38.40 4.91
CA GLN A 9 -72.92 -38.49 5.73
C GLN A 9 -71.75 -39.00 4.85
N GLU A 10 -71.29 -38.12 3.96
CA GLU A 10 -69.94 -38.27 3.44
C GLU A 10 -69.00 -37.43 4.30
N GLY A 11 -68.26 -38.14 5.13
CA GLY A 11 -67.16 -37.55 5.89
C GLY A 11 -66.06 -37.09 4.95
N TYR A 12 -65.93 -35.78 4.76
CA TYR A 12 -64.71 -35.21 4.22
C TYR A 12 -63.63 -35.34 5.29
N GLU A 13 -62.75 -36.30 5.17
CA GLU A 13 -61.45 -36.26 5.78
C GLU A 13 -60.72 -35.06 5.23
N ILE A 14 -60.57 -34.03 6.05
CA ILE A 14 -59.72 -32.89 5.74
C ILE A 14 -58.30 -33.47 5.77
N MET A 15 -57.77 -33.86 4.62
CA MET A 15 -56.38 -34.15 4.46
C MET A 15 -55.57 -32.95 4.95
N ALA A 16 -54.78 -33.16 6.00
CA ALA A 16 -53.84 -32.17 6.49
C ALA A 16 -52.86 -31.81 5.35
N MET A 17 -53.08 -30.66 4.69
CA MET A 17 -52.21 -30.20 3.62
C MET A 17 -50.76 -30.14 4.13
N LYS A 18 -49.88 -30.93 3.54
CA LYS A 18 -48.45 -30.82 3.76
C LYS A 18 -48.02 -29.41 3.33
N ARG A 19 -47.45 -28.68 4.26
CA ARG A 19 -46.92 -27.32 3.97
C ARG A 19 -45.72 -27.42 3.08
N ALA A 20 -45.47 -26.36 2.27
CA ALA A 20 -44.30 -26.23 1.42
C ALA A 20 -43.02 -26.30 2.27
N ASN A 21 -42.00 -26.95 1.75
CA ASN A 21 -40.68 -27.00 2.39
C ASN A 21 -40.18 -25.56 2.62
N GLY A 22 -39.71 -25.30 3.85
CA GLY A 22 -39.23 -23.95 4.24
C GLY A 22 -40.26 -23.09 5.00
N SER A 23 -41.57 -23.47 5.05
CA SER A 23 -42.60 -22.66 5.72
C SER A 23 -42.54 -22.64 7.26
N GLY A 24 -41.54 -23.33 7.86
CA GLY A 24 -41.34 -23.42 9.31
C GLY A 24 -42.22 -24.45 10.00
N THR A 25 -42.10 -24.59 11.31
CA THR A 25 -42.78 -25.58 12.12
C THR A 25 -43.33 -24.99 13.40
N VAL A 26 -44.55 -25.37 13.77
CA VAL A 26 -45.16 -25.11 15.09
C VAL A 26 -45.25 -26.40 15.87
N TYR A 27 -44.78 -26.37 17.12
CA TYR A 27 -44.90 -27.52 18.03
C TYR A 27 -45.26 -27.06 19.44
N LYS A 28 -45.94 -27.98 20.18
CA LYS A 28 -46.28 -27.78 21.59
C LYS A 28 -45.09 -28.20 22.46
N MET A 29 -44.62 -27.31 23.32
CA MET A 29 -43.56 -27.60 24.28
C MET A 29 -44.08 -28.55 25.38
N LYS A 30 -43.28 -29.58 25.75
CA LYS A 30 -43.69 -30.64 26.69
C LYS A 30 -43.46 -30.28 28.16
N HIS A 31 -43.49 -28.98 28.53
CA HIS A 31 -43.33 -28.59 29.93
C HIS A 31 -44.68 -28.32 30.58
N LYS A 32 -44.82 -28.68 31.88
CA LYS A 32 -46.04 -28.42 32.66
C LYS A 32 -46.28 -26.91 32.85
N ALA A 33 -47.54 -26.51 32.66
CA ALA A 33 -48.06 -25.18 33.00
C ALA A 33 -47.42 -23.94 32.31
N LEU A 34 -47.18 -24.01 30.99
CA LEU A 34 -46.75 -22.84 30.22
C LEU A 34 -47.98 -22.01 29.81
N ARG A 35 -47.94 -20.68 30.06
CA ARG A 35 -48.93 -19.71 29.55
C ARG A 35 -48.95 -19.64 28.02
N LYS A 36 -47.83 -19.96 27.35
CA LYS A 36 -47.65 -19.94 25.91
C LYS A 36 -46.96 -21.22 25.43
N PRO A 37 -47.72 -22.35 25.34
CA PRO A 37 -47.12 -23.64 25.09
C PRO A 37 -46.73 -23.90 23.63
N TYR A 38 -47.17 -23.09 22.67
CA TYR A 38 -46.88 -23.31 21.26
C TYR A 38 -45.72 -22.49 20.80
N ARG A 39 -44.70 -23.14 20.23
CA ARG A 39 -43.51 -22.49 19.71
C ARG A 39 -43.50 -22.59 18.20
N ALA A 40 -43.30 -21.42 17.53
CA ALA A 40 -43.08 -21.31 16.10
C ALA A 40 -41.59 -21.20 15.82
N VAL A 41 -41.07 -21.96 14.87
CA VAL A 41 -39.64 -21.94 14.43
C VAL A 41 -39.58 -21.99 12.92
N VAL A 42 -38.58 -21.30 12.35
CA VAL A 42 -38.23 -21.36 10.94
C VAL A 42 -36.81 -21.92 10.77
N THR A 43 -36.57 -22.62 9.66
CA THR A 43 -35.23 -23.01 9.28
C THR A 43 -34.56 -21.79 8.62
N TYR A 44 -33.48 -21.29 9.23
CA TYR A 44 -32.77 -20.12 8.81
C TYR A 44 -31.63 -20.44 7.82
N GLY A 45 -31.09 -21.63 7.89
CA GLY A 45 -29.98 -22.12 7.06
C GLY A 45 -29.55 -23.51 7.50
N TYR A 46 -28.43 -23.93 6.97
CA TYR A 46 -27.79 -25.18 7.35
C TYR A 46 -26.33 -24.92 7.75
N ASP A 47 -25.84 -25.66 8.74
CA ASP A 47 -24.43 -25.60 9.13
C ASP A 47 -23.53 -26.33 8.11
N ALA A 48 -22.22 -26.29 8.32
CA ALA A 48 -21.23 -26.95 7.46
C ALA A 48 -21.42 -28.47 7.35
N ASN A 49 -22.18 -29.08 8.26
CA ASN A 49 -22.50 -30.52 8.31
C ASN A 49 -23.90 -30.82 7.75
N GLY A 50 -24.58 -29.84 7.15
CA GLY A 50 -25.92 -30.00 6.58
C GLY A 50 -27.05 -30.04 7.63
N LYS A 51 -26.77 -29.68 8.92
CA LYS A 51 -27.77 -29.64 9.97
C LYS A 51 -28.54 -28.35 9.95
N ALA A 52 -29.87 -28.39 10.00
CA ALA A 52 -30.72 -27.21 9.95
C ALA A 52 -30.51 -26.28 11.16
N ILE A 53 -30.15 -25.04 10.90
CA ILE A 53 -30.12 -23.97 11.90
C ILE A 53 -31.52 -23.38 12.02
N ARG A 54 -32.13 -23.51 13.21
CA ARG A 54 -33.52 -23.11 13.47
C ARG A 54 -33.57 -21.83 14.29
N LYS A 55 -34.40 -20.87 13.86
CA LYS A 55 -34.67 -19.61 14.57
C LYS A 55 -36.08 -19.63 15.14
N SER A 56 -36.25 -19.21 16.40
CA SER A 56 -37.58 -19.14 17.03
C SER A 56 -38.25 -17.83 16.62
N VAL A 57 -39.46 -17.91 16.07
CA VAL A 57 -40.33 -16.77 15.75
C VAL A 57 -41.01 -16.25 17.02
N GLY A 58 -41.34 -17.17 17.95
CA GLY A 58 -41.97 -16.78 19.22
C GLY A 58 -42.67 -17.99 19.90
N THR A 59 -43.25 -17.70 21.09
CA THR A 59 -44.10 -18.63 21.82
C THR A 59 -45.48 -18.03 21.99
N PHE A 60 -46.55 -18.85 21.81
CA PHE A 60 -47.94 -18.40 21.70
C PHE A 60 -48.86 -19.21 22.59
N ALA A 61 -49.98 -18.62 22.99
CA ALA A 61 -50.98 -19.29 23.82
C ALA A 61 -51.76 -20.35 23.04
N THR A 62 -52.06 -20.07 21.76
CA THR A 62 -52.78 -21.00 20.89
C THR A 62 -51.93 -21.43 19.69
N GLN A 63 -52.29 -22.60 19.16
CA GLN A 63 -51.65 -23.09 17.94
C GLN A 63 -51.95 -22.25 16.73
N LYS A 64 -53.15 -21.61 16.69
CA LYS A 64 -53.58 -20.70 15.62
C LYS A 64 -52.70 -19.47 15.59
N ASP A 65 -52.45 -18.84 16.75
CA ASP A 65 -51.59 -17.62 16.83
C ASP A 65 -50.15 -17.93 16.40
N ALA A 66 -49.64 -19.11 16.77
CA ALA A 66 -48.30 -19.54 16.35
C ALA A 66 -48.20 -19.69 14.82
N TYR A 67 -49.28 -20.22 14.18
CA TYR A 67 -49.31 -20.32 12.73
C TYR A 67 -49.49 -18.98 12.03
N THR A 68 -50.31 -18.09 12.59
CA THR A 68 -50.49 -16.73 12.09
C THR A 68 -49.14 -15.98 12.13
N ALA A 69 -48.44 -16.06 13.25
CA ALA A 69 -47.11 -15.47 13.39
C ALA A 69 -46.11 -16.04 12.40
N LEU A 70 -46.18 -17.35 12.12
CA LEU A 70 -45.31 -17.98 11.14
C LEU A 70 -45.62 -17.54 9.71
N ALA A 71 -46.88 -17.33 9.37
CA ALA A 71 -47.34 -16.79 8.08
C ALA A 71 -46.87 -15.34 7.90
N LEU A 72 -47.03 -14.52 8.93
CA LEU A 72 -46.57 -13.12 8.93
C LEU A 72 -45.03 -13.06 8.82
N TYR A 73 -44.33 -13.98 9.47
CA TYR A 73 -42.87 -14.09 9.34
C TYR A 73 -42.44 -14.45 7.91
N SER A 74 -43.23 -15.29 7.19
CA SER A 74 -42.92 -15.68 5.81
C SER A 74 -43.19 -14.57 4.81
N THR A 75 -44.22 -13.73 5.05
CA THR A 75 -44.57 -12.59 4.18
C THR A 75 -43.76 -11.33 4.48
N ASN A 76 -43.35 -11.16 5.72
CA ASN A 76 -42.57 -10.01 6.18
C ASN A 76 -41.55 -10.53 7.20
N PRO A 77 -40.48 -11.22 6.77
CA PRO A 77 -39.46 -11.65 7.70
C PRO A 77 -38.93 -10.38 8.40
N PRO A 78 -38.80 -10.35 9.76
CA PRO A 78 -38.15 -9.24 10.42
C PRO A 78 -36.84 -9.03 9.70
N GLN A 79 -36.58 -7.81 9.25
CA GLN A 79 -35.28 -7.48 8.70
C GLN A 79 -34.29 -8.06 9.67
N GLU A 80 -33.43 -8.97 9.19
CA GLU A 80 -32.38 -9.51 10.01
C GLU A 80 -31.83 -8.35 10.82
N GLU A 81 -31.59 -8.56 12.11
CA GLU A 81 -30.57 -7.78 12.80
C GLU A 81 -29.30 -8.07 12.03
N GLN A 82 -29.11 -7.32 10.93
CA GLN A 82 -27.88 -7.31 10.17
C GLN A 82 -26.83 -7.11 11.24
N ARG A 83 -25.97 -8.11 11.45
CA ARG A 83 -24.86 -8.01 12.40
C ARG A 83 -24.36 -6.60 12.28
N LYS A 84 -24.40 -5.83 13.38
CA LYS A 84 -23.99 -4.43 13.38
C LYS A 84 -22.51 -4.38 13.08
N ILE A 85 -22.18 -4.53 11.80
CA ILE A 85 -20.82 -4.53 11.32
C ILE A 85 -20.29 -3.12 11.48
N THR A 86 -19.24 -2.98 12.27
CA THR A 86 -18.63 -1.69 12.56
C THR A 86 -17.55 -1.33 11.53
N PHE A 87 -17.18 -0.06 11.47
CA PHE A 87 -16.07 0.41 10.65
C PHE A 87 -14.76 -0.28 11.04
N GLY A 88 -14.53 -0.46 12.37
CA GLY A 88 -13.34 -1.16 12.86
C GLY A 88 -13.23 -2.58 12.30
N GLN A 89 -14.32 -3.35 12.30
CA GLN A 89 -14.34 -4.69 11.72
C GLN A 89 -14.03 -4.69 10.21
N CYS A 90 -14.60 -3.74 9.46
CA CYS A 90 -14.27 -3.59 8.04
C CYS A 90 -12.80 -3.20 7.83
N PHE A 91 -12.22 -2.42 8.73
CA PHE A 91 -10.80 -2.06 8.65
C PHE A 91 -9.90 -3.27 8.94
N GLU A 92 -10.23 -4.12 9.93
CA GLU A 92 -9.52 -5.37 10.18
C GLU A 92 -9.53 -6.30 8.95
N TRP A 93 -10.68 -6.50 8.32
CA TRP A 93 -10.77 -7.28 7.08
C TRP A 93 -9.89 -6.70 5.96
N ARG A 94 -9.78 -5.37 5.88
CA ARG A 94 -8.87 -4.72 4.92
C ARG A 94 -7.40 -5.01 5.24
N ILE A 95 -7.04 -5.11 6.51
CA ILE A 95 -5.69 -5.52 6.95
C ILE A 95 -5.42 -6.97 6.57
N GLU A 96 -6.34 -7.88 6.90
CA GLU A 96 -6.24 -9.30 6.53
C GLU A 96 -6.12 -9.49 5.00
N GLU A 97 -6.88 -8.71 4.23
CA GLU A 97 -6.75 -8.72 2.76
C GLU A 97 -5.37 -8.26 2.31
N ALA A 98 -4.81 -7.21 2.94
CA ALA A 98 -3.48 -6.69 2.64
C ALA A 98 -2.38 -7.71 2.95
N GLU A 99 -2.51 -8.44 4.06
CA GLU A 99 -1.60 -9.52 4.45
C GLU A 99 -1.67 -10.68 3.44
N ARG A 100 -2.86 -11.11 3.07
CA ARG A 100 -3.06 -12.15 2.03
C ARG A 100 -2.49 -11.76 0.67
N GLN A 101 -2.51 -10.46 0.33
CA GLN A 101 -1.90 -9.92 -0.87
C GLN A 101 -0.36 -9.80 -0.78
N GLY A 102 0.24 -10.11 0.37
CA GLY A 102 1.68 -10.04 0.58
C GLY A 102 2.23 -8.62 0.51
N LEU A 103 1.49 -7.60 0.98
CA LEU A 103 1.99 -6.23 0.96
C LEU A 103 3.24 -6.08 1.81
N SER A 104 4.19 -5.26 1.35
CA SER A 104 5.46 -5.03 2.05
C SER A 104 5.25 -4.51 3.48
N ALA A 105 6.18 -4.86 4.39
CA ALA A 105 6.14 -4.42 5.80
C ALA A 105 6.00 -2.88 5.93
N GLY A 106 6.64 -2.10 5.05
CA GLY A 106 6.49 -0.64 5.01
C GLY A 106 5.05 -0.21 4.68
N ARG A 107 4.38 -0.90 3.76
CA ARG A 107 2.99 -0.61 3.41
C ARG A 107 2.04 -1.00 4.53
N MET A 108 2.26 -2.14 5.17
CA MET A 108 1.50 -2.59 6.35
C MET A 108 1.62 -1.59 7.50
N LYS A 109 2.85 -1.11 7.80
CA LYS A 109 3.06 -0.08 8.82
C LYS A 109 2.22 1.18 8.56
N ILE A 110 2.11 1.62 7.31
CA ILE A 110 1.29 2.78 6.94
C ILE A 110 -0.20 2.48 7.18
N ILE A 111 -0.71 1.31 6.79
CA ILE A 111 -2.11 0.91 7.01
C ILE A 111 -2.43 0.94 8.51
N HIS A 112 -1.59 0.35 9.37
CA HIS A 112 -1.78 0.38 10.82
C HIS A 112 -1.69 1.80 11.40
N THR A 113 -0.83 2.66 10.86
CA THR A 113 -0.76 4.06 11.29
C THR A 113 -2.07 4.79 11.00
N ILE A 114 -2.66 4.56 9.82
CA ILE A 114 -3.94 5.16 9.44
C ILE A 114 -5.10 4.56 10.24
N GLN A 115 -5.08 3.24 10.51
CA GLN A 115 -6.04 2.58 11.40
C GLN A 115 -6.09 3.27 12.77
N LYS A 116 -4.93 3.53 13.37
CA LYS A 116 -4.84 4.25 14.64
C LYS A 116 -5.39 5.68 14.54
N MET A 117 -5.11 6.37 13.44
CA MET A 117 -5.58 7.74 13.19
C MET A 117 -7.12 7.82 13.15
N VAL A 118 -7.79 6.82 12.59
CA VAL A 118 -9.25 6.74 12.48
C VAL A 118 -9.90 5.91 13.60
N GLY A 119 -9.14 5.48 14.60
CA GLY A 119 -9.58 4.54 15.64
C GLY A 119 -10.79 5.00 16.45
N HIS A 120 -11.01 6.32 16.59
CA HIS A 120 -12.18 6.91 17.25
C HIS A 120 -13.51 6.59 16.51
N LEU A 121 -13.45 6.13 15.26
CA LEU A 121 -14.60 5.74 14.45
C LEU A 121 -14.89 4.23 14.49
N ASN A 122 -14.03 3.42 15.12
CA ASN A 122 -14.11 1.95 15.07
C ASN A 122 -15.46 1.38 15.50
N ASN A 123 -16.12 1.99 16.47
CA ASN A 123 -17.38 1.50 17.02
C ASN A 123 -18.62 2.00 16.27
N ILE A 124 -18.46 2.86 15.27
CA ILE A 124 -19.56 3.33 14.45
C ILE A 124 -19.96 2.22 13.47
N GLU A 125 -21.27 1.95 13.39
CA GLU A 125 -21.81 0.99 12.44
C GLU A 125 -21.51 1.42 11.01
N MET A 126 -21.00 0.50 10.18
CA MET A 126 -20.50 0.80 8.83
C MET A 126 -21.53 1.46 7.93
N LYS A 127 -22.81 1.10 8.09
CA LYS A 127 -23.91 1.72 7.33
C LYS A 127 -24.16 3.19 7.70
N ASN A 128 -23.73 3.64 8.88
CA ASN A 128 -23.95 5.01 9.39
C ASN A 128 -22.76 5.93 9.15
N ILE A 129 -21.59 5.39 8.79
CA ILE A 129 -20.38 6.19 8.58
C ILE A 129 -20.42 6.90 7.23
N ARG A 130 -19.94 8.13 7.17
CA ARG A 130 -19.95 9.00 5.97
C ARG A 130 -18.63 9.74 5.85
N ALA A 131 -18.34 10.33 4.69
CA ALA A 131 -17.15 11.16 4.46
C ALA A 131 -16.98 12.26 5.53
N ALA A 132 -18.07 12.84 6.02
CA ALA A 132 -18.04 13.88 7.04
C ALA A 132 -17.35 13.45 8.35
N HIS A 133 -17.38 12.17 8.71
CA HIS A 133 -16.71 11.67 9.92
C HIS A 133 -15.19 11.70 9.79
N PHE A 134 -14.67 11.62 8.57
CA PHE A 134 -13.24 11.68 8.27
C PHE A 134 -12.75 13.08 7.93
N GLN A 135 -13.65 13.97 7.50
CA GLN A 135 -13.30 15.30 6.99
C GLN A 135 -12.42 16.11 7.95
N PRO A 136 -12.66 16.13 9.29
CA PRO A 136 -11.80 16.87 10.23
C PRO A 136 -10.33 16.44 10.19
N ILE A 137 -10.02 15.17 9.84
CA ILE A 137 -8.64 14.66 9.70
C ILE A 137 -7.94 15.37 8.54
N PHE A 138 -8.66 15.73 7.49
CA PHE A 138 -8.13 16.39 6.31
C PHE A 138 -8.11 17.90 6.46
N ASP A 139 -9.15 18.50 7.04
CA ASP A 139 -9.27 19.95 7.22
C ASP A 139 -8.18 20.50 8.16
N ASN A 140 -7.88 19.78 9.23
CA ASN A 140 -6.86 20.12 10.22
C ASN A 140 -5.48 19.52 9.91
N SER A 141 -5.29 18.94 8.72
CA SER A 141 -4.06 18.22 8.39
C SER A 141 -2.91 19.15 8.05
N THR A 142 -1.78 18.96 8.74
CA THR A 142 -0.48 19.56 8.40
C THR A 142 0.33 18.72 7.41
N HIS A 143 -0.21 17.59 6.98
CA HIS A 143 0.46 16.67 6.07
C HIS A 143 0.48 17.18 4.63
N THR A 144 1.50 16.74 3.87
CA THR A 144 1.58 17.01 2.43
C THR A 144 0.39 16.44 1.68
N LYS A 145 0.03 17.08 0.55
CA LYS A 145 -1.07 16.62 -0.32
C LYS A 145 -0.93 15.15 -0.74
N SER A 146 0.31 14.69 -0.99
CA SER A 146 0.58 13.29 -1.35
C SER A 146 0.27 12.33 -0.21
N TYR A 147 0.59 12.69 1.04
CA TYR A 147 0.27 11.85 2.19
C TYR A 147 -1.23 11.84 2.50
N GLN A 148 -1.92 12.99 2.35
CA GLN A 148 -3.37 13.04 2.46
C GLN A 148 -4.06 12.17 1.40
N LYS A 149 -3.57 12.15 0.13
CA LYS A 149 -4.05 11.22 -0.89
C LYS A 149 -3.88 9.76 -0.47
N LEU A 150 -2.77 9.43 0.18
CA LEU A 150 -2.50 8.08 0.69
C LEU A 150 -3.47 7.70 1.81
N ILE A 151 -3.72 8.61 2.78
CA ILE A 151 -4.72 8.41 3.85
C ILE A 151 -6.09 8.16 3.22
N LYS A 152 -6.53 9.04 2.32
CA LYS A 152 -7.80 8.88 1.62
C LYS A 152 -7.90 7.54 0.90
N ALA A 153 -6.87 7.14 0.15
CA ALA A 153 -6.86 5.90 -0.61
C ALA A 153 -7.05 4.65 0.28
N ILE A 154 -6.44 4.64 1.48
CA ILE A 154 -6.61 3.54 2.43
C ILE A 154 -8.01 3.54 3.02
N ILE A 155 -8.54 4.69 3.45
CA ILE A 155 -9.92 4.80 3.96
C ILE A 155 -10.92 4.37 2.88
N VAL A 156 -10.78 4.85 1.65
CA VAL A 156 -11.62 4.46 0.51
C VAL A 156 -11.53 2.96 0.25
N SER A 157 -10.36 2.33 0.41
CA SER A 157 -10.22 0.88 0.22
C SER A 157 -11.03 0.06 1.22
N VAL A 158 -11.20 0.55 2.46
CA VAL A 158 -12.09 -0.07 3.48
C VAL A 158 -13.55 0.03 3.02
N GLY A 159 -13.99 1.19 2.52
CA GLY A 159 -15.33 1.36 1.97
C GLY A 159 -15.59 0.48 0.74
N THR A 160 -14.59 0.33 -0.13
CA THR A 160 -14.68 -0.56 -1.30
C THR A 160 -14.86 -2.02 -0.89
N LEU A 161 -14.15 -2.47 0.15
CA LEU A 161 -14.30 -3.82 0.69
C LEU A 161 -15.71 -4.01 1.28
N ALA A 162 -16.23 -3.02 2.01
CA ALA A 162 -17.57 -3.08 2.58
C ALA A 162 -18.68 -3.13 1.51
N VAL A 163 -18.49 -2.48 0.35
CA VAL A 163 -19.39 -2.61 -0.81
C VAL A 163 -19.31 -4.01 -1.40
N LYS A 164 -18.10 -4.58 -1.55
CA LYS A 164 -17.91 -5.96 -2.04
C LYS A 164 -18.54 -7.02 -1.13
N GLN A 165 -18.62 -6.73 0.17
CA GLN A 165 -19.27 -7.59 1.17
C GLN A 165 -20.76 -7.28 1.37
N GLU A 166 -21.35 -6.45 0.49
CA GLU A 166 -22.75 -6.05 0.51
C GLU A 166 -23.22 -5.40 1.83
N ILE A 167 -22.29 -4.81 2.62
CA ILE A 167 -22.56 -4.16 3.91
C ILE A 167 -23.15 -2.75 3.68
N ILE A 168 -22.64 -2.06 2.66
CA ILE A 168 -23.10 -0.73 2.23
C ILE A 168 -23.34 -0.73 0.72
N PRO A 169 -24.37 -0.02 0.23
CA PRO A 169 -24.72 -0.03 -1.19
C PRO A 169 -23.74 0.73 -2.08
N ARG A 170 -23.00 1.70 -1.51
CA ARG A 170 -21.96 2.47 -2.22
C ARG A 170 -20.85 2.92 -1.28
N ASN A 171 -19.70 3.23 -1.84
CA ASN A 171 -18.57 3.75 -1.06
C ASN A 171 -18.70 5.26 -0.85
N TYR A 172 -19.19 5.68 0.34
CA TYR A 172 -19.34 7.08 0.73
C TYR A 172 -18.01 7.78 1.01
N PHE A 173 -16.92 7.05 1.16
CA PHE A 173 -15.61 7.60 1.54
C PHE A 173 -14.91 8.25 0.34
N SER A 174 -15.34 7.97 -0.87
CA SER A 174 -14.87 8.65 -2.08
C SER A 174 -15.12 10.16 -2.04
N ASP A 175 -16.14 10.59 -1.30
CA ASP A 175 -16.56 11.99 -1.19
C ASP A 175 -15.65 12.83 -0.25
N ILE A 176 -14.68 12.22 0.44
CA ILE A 176 -13.69 12.93 1.28
C ILE A 176 -12.93 13.96 0.43
N ILE A 177 -12.84 15.19 0.92
CA ILE A 177 -12.14 16.29 0.26
C ILE A 177 -10.74 16.43 0.88
N ILE A 178 -9.73 16.48 0.03
CA ILE A 178 -8.34 16.73 0.46
C ILE A 178 -8.14 18.24 0.61
N ASN A 179 -7.49 18.65 1.71
CA ASN A 179 -7.17 20.05 1.95
C ASN A 179 -6.32 20.63 0.81
N LYS A 180 -6.82 21.71 0.19
CA LYS A 180 -6.12 22.42 -0.90
C LYS A 180 -4.86 23.11 -0.41
N ASN A 181 -4.84 23.57 0.86
CA ASN A 181 -3.75 24.29 1.51
C ASN A 181 -2.75 23.35 2.19
N ALA A 182 -2.73 22.08 1.78
CA ALA A 182 -1.77 21.11 2.32
C ALA A 182 -0.32 21.59 2.13
N THR A 183 0.54 21.28 3.10
CA THR A 183 1.97 21.63 3.06
C THR A 183 2.58 21.25 1.70
N PRO A 184 3.22 22.20 1.01
CA PRO A 184 3.83 21.91 -0.27
C PRO A 184 4.93 20.86 -0.13
N ILE A 185 5.13 20.08 -1.18
CA ILE A 185 6.23 19.12 -1.23
C ILE A 185 7.53 19.94 -1.27
N LYS A 186 8.42 19.72 -0.29
CA LYS A 186 9.78 20.29 -0.35
C LYS A 186 10.42 19.88 -1.68
N LYS A 187 10.96 20.83 -2.43
CA LYS A 187 11.76 20.53 -3.62
C LYS A 187 12.93 19.63 -3.23
N ALA A 188 13.37 18.77 -4.17
CA ALA A 188 14.57 17.97 -3.98
C ALA A 188 15.76 18.95 -3.72
N ASN A 189 16.54 18.66 -2.69
CA ASN A 189 17.70 19.46 -2.34
C ASN A 189 18.94 18.80 -2.95
N ILE A 190 19.29 19.17 -4.18
CA ILE A 190 20.48 18.64 -4.86
C ILE A 190 21.76 19.20 -4.22
N PHE A 191 22.83 18.41 -4.18
CA PHE A 191 24.14 18.91 -3.81
C PHE A 191 24.64 19.91 -4.86
N SER A 192 25.12 21.08 -4.42
CA SER A 192 25.80 22.02 -5.29
C SER A 192 27.15 21.47 -5.76
N ASN A 193 27.74 22.07 -6.78
CA ASN A 193 29.08 21.67 -7.23
C ASN A 193 30.13 21.90 -6.13
N SER A 194 30.01 22.99 -5.38
CA SER A 194 30.88 23.28 -4.22
C SER A 194 30.72 22.24 -3.11
N ALA A 195 29.48 21.78 -2.83
CA ALA A 195 29.23 20.71 -1.88
C ALA A 195 29.82 19.37 -2.33
N LEU A 196 29.66 19.03 -3.61
CA LEU A 196 30.28 17.81 -4.16
C LEU A 196 31.82 17.92 -4.12
N TYR A 197 32.39 19.08 -4.42
CA TYR A 197 33.82 19.29 -4.32
C TYR A 197 34.32 19.06 -2.87
N ALA A 198 33.62 19.60 -1.88
CA ALA A 198 33.98 19.39 -0.48
C ALA A 198 33.89 17.88 -0.12
N LEU A 199 32.93 17.13 -0.63
CA LEU A 199 32.88 15.67 -0.43
C LEU A 199 34.08 14.97 -1.07
N TRP A 200 34.56 15.41 -2.24
CA TRP A 200 35.75 14.87 -2.89
C TRP A 200 37.00 15.11 -2.06
N GLN A 201 37.13 16.27 -1.43
CA GLN A 201 38.25 16.58 -0.53
C GLN A 201 38.26 15.72 0.75
N HIS A 202 37.12 15.14 1.12
CA HIS A 202 36.96 14.28 2.28
C HIS A 202 36.71 12.82 1.90
N SER A 203 37.11 12.39 0.69
CA SER A 203 36.82 11.05 0.16
C SER A 203 37.51 9.90 0.92
N ASP A 204 38.43 10.19 1.84
CA ASP A 204 38.96 9.21 2.79
C ASP A 204 37.93 8.80 3.86
N ASP A 205 36.99 9.68 4.20
CA ASP A 205 35.88 9.35 5.09
C ASP A 205 34.87 8.42 4.39
N ILE A 206 34.48 7.35 5.07
CA ILE A 206 33.57 6.34 4.50
C ILE A 206 32.19 6.92 4.16
N ILE A 207 31.70 7.90 4.90
CA ILE A 207 30.40 8.54 4.65
C ILE A 207 30.45 9.40 3.42
N ALA A 208 31.52 10.20 3.26
CA ALA A 208 31.75 11.01 2.07
C ALA A 208 31.92 10.11 0.83
N LYS A 209 32.76 9.05 0.93
CA LYS A 209 32.97 8.04 -0.11
C LYS A 209 31.64 7.41 -0.56
N LEU A 210 30.81 6.95 0.34
CA LEU A 210 29.50 6.36 0.02
C LEU A 210 28.54 7.41 -0.56
N THR A 211 28.56 8.63 -0.06
CA THR A 211 27.73 9.73 -0.60
C THR A 211 28.08 10.02 -2.06
N LEU A 212 29.38 10.03 -2.39
CA LEU A 212 29.87 10.17 -3.77
C LEU A 212 29.45 8.97 -4.63
N ILE A 213 29.58 7.73 -4.14
CA ILE A 213 29.11 6.55 -4.88
C ILE A 213 27.63 6.71 -5.23
N TYR A 214 26.78 7.11 -4.27
CA TYR A 214 25.36 7.35 -4.54
C TYR A 214 25.13 8.50 -5.54
N ALA A 215 25.90 9.58 -5.43
CA ALA A 215 25.76 10.75 -6.30
C ALA A 215 26.23 10.49 -7.75
N TYR A 216 27.13 9.54 -7.97
CA TYR A 216 27.65 9.20 -9.31
C TYR A 216 27.08 7.91 -9.90
N THR A 217 26.23 7.20 -9.19
CA THR A 217 25.50 6.01 -9.69
C THR A 217 24.00 6.22 -9.78
N GLY A 218 23.45 7.18 -9.05
CA GLY A 218 22.02 7.38 -8.92
C GLY A 218 21.28 6.25 -8.23
N LEU A 219 21.97 5.38 -7.51
CA LEU A 219 21.38 4.26 -6.75
C LEU A 219 20.45 4.74 -5.63
N ARG A 220 19.42 3.95 -5.35
CA ARG A 220 18.62 4.14 -4.13
C ARG A 220 19.38 3.59 -2.92
N LEU A 221 19.14 4.17 -1.73
CA LEU A 221 19.84 3.78 -0.51
C LEU A 221 19.85 2.25 -0.29
N ASN A 222 18.70 1.60 -0.39
CA ASN A 222 18.62 0.16 -0.19
C ASN A 222 19.30 -0.65 -1.31
N GLU A 223 19.40 -0.13 -2.53
CA GLU A 223 19.98 -0.86 -3.66
C GLU A 223 21.47 -1.12 -3.47
N LEU A 224 22.23 -0.12 -3.02
CA LEU A 224 23.65 -0.31 -2.71
C LEU A 224 23.85 -1.16 -1.43
N GLN A 225 22.97 -0.99 -0.43
CA GLN A 225 23.01 -1.77 0.81
C GLN A 225 22.83 -3.28 0.58
N THR A 226 22.05 -3.65 -0.42
CA THR A 226 21.76 -5.04 -0.76
C THR A 226 22.48 -5.50 -2.03
N MET A 227 23.45 -4.73 -2.52
CA MET A 227 24.23 -5.05 -3.72
C MET A 227 25.10 -6.27 -3.47
N LYS A 228 24.77 -7.39 -4.09
CA LYS A 228 25.57 -8.62 -4.01
C LYS A 228 26.85 -8.49 -4.79
N LEU A 229 27.92 -9.14 -4.31
CA LEU A 229 29.22 -9.13 -4.97
C LEU A 229 29.15 -9.74 -6.39
N ASP A 230 28.32 -10.77 -6.59
CA ASP A 230 28.14 -11.42 -7.90
C ASP A 230 27.50 -10.50 -8.94
N ASN A 231 26.82 -9.46 -8.49
CA ASN A 231 26.21 -8.45 -9.37
C ASN A 231 27.16 -7.28 -9.70
N ILE A 232 28.42 -7.34 -9.29
CA ILE A 232 29.42 -6.30 -9.52
C ILE A 232 30.47 -6.80 -10.51
N HIS A 233 30.41 -6.28 -11.71
CA HIS A 233 31.32 -6.60 -12.82
C HIS A 233 32.42 -5.53 -12.92
N LEU A 234 33.42 -5.64 -12.01
CA LEU A 234 34.48 -4.63 -11.90
C LEU A 234 35.29 -4.46 -13.19
N LYS A 235 35.59 -5.55 -13.90
CA LYS A 235 36.36 -5.51 -15.13
C LYS A 235 35.61 -4.76 -16.24
N GLU A 236 34.32 -5.01 -16.34
CA GLU A 236 33.42 -4.40 -17.33
C GLU A 236 32.82 -3.07 -16.84
N ARG A 237 33.09 -2.66 -15.58
CA ARG A 237 32.71 -1.38 -14.97
C ARG A 237 31.22 -1.12 -14.91
N TYR A 238 30.45 -2.11 -14.49
CA TYR A 238 29.03 -1.95 -14.20
C TYR A 238 28.58 -2.85 -13.05
N MET A 239 27.41 -2.53 -12.51
CA MET A 239 26.67 -3.33 -11.54
C MET A 239 25.29 -3.66 -12.08
N VAL A 240 24.71 -4.78 -11.62
CA VAL A 240 23.34 -5.16 -11.90
C VAL A 240 22.52 -4.98 -10.62
N GLY A 241 21.45 -4.20 -10.67
CA GLY A 241 20.69 -3.92 -9.46
C GLY A 241 19.29 -3.39 -9.72
N GLY A 242 18.57 -3.22 -8.61
CA GLY A 242 17.19 -2.74 -8.61
C GLY A 242 16.19 -3.85 -8.35
N SER A 243 15.32 -3.65 -7.36
CA SER A 243 14.33 -4.65 -6.96
C SER A 243 12.94 -4.07 -6.71
N LYS A 244 12.80 -2.73 -6.71
CA LYS A 244 11.59 -2.07 -6.22
C LYS A 244 10.48 -1.92 -7.28
N THR A 245 10.83 -1.88 -8.54
CA THR A 245 9.88 -1.69 -9.65
C THR A 245 10.30 -2.56 -10.82
N GLU A 246 9.37 -3.04 -11.64
CA GLU A 246 9.69 -3.84 -12.84
C GLU A 246 10.68 -3.10 -13.76
N ALA A 247 10.48 -1.82 -14.03
CA ALA A 247 11.39 -0.99 -14.84
C ALA A 247 12.79 -0.78 -14.22
N GLY A 248 12.94 -1.05 -12.92
CA GLY A 248 14.22 -0.91 -12.23
C GLY A 248 14.92 -2.23 -11.93
N LYS A 249 14.24 -3.36 -12.19
CA LYS A 249 14.76 -4.70 -11.89
C LYS A 249 15.91 -5.03 -12.87
N ASP A 250 16.96 -5.61 -12.32
CA ASP A 250 18.12 -6.09 -13.08
C ASP A 250 18.73 -5.08 -14.07
N ARG A 251 18.62 -3.76 -13.75
CA ARG A 251 19.14 -2.71 -14.61
C ARG A 251 20.66 -2.61 -14.53
N CYS A 252 21.27 -2.22 -15.64
CA CYS A 252 22.68 -1.89 -15.70
C CYS A 252 22.94 -0.53 -15.01
N ILE A 253 23.87 -0.51 -14.07
CA ILE A 253 24.34 0.65 -13.34
C ILE A 253 25.82 0.82 -13.65
N PRO A 254 26.20 1.76 -14.53
CA PRO A 254 27.58 1.97 -14.92
C PRO A 254 28.39 2.54 -13.74
N ILE A 255 29.66 2.15 -13.67
CA ILE A 255 30.61 2.64 -12.68
C ILE A 255 31.50 3.70 -13.38
N ALA A 256 31.27 4.98 -13.03
CA ALA A 256 32.11 6.07 -13.50
C ALA A 256 33.56 5.89 -13.04
N GLU A 257 34.51 6.32 -13.88
CA GLU A 257 35.94 6.15 -13.62
C GLU A 257 36.37 6.80 -12.29
N CYS A 258 35.83 7.95 -11.97
CA CYS A 258 36.14 8.69 -10.75
C CYS A 258 35.78 7.92 -9.46
N ILE A 259 34.71 7.12 -9.44
CA ILE A 259 34.27 6.35 -8.27
C ILE A 259 34.72 4.87 -8.32
N TYR A 260 35.30 4.43 -9.43
CA TYR A 260 35.77 3.06 -9.60
C TYR A 260 36.74 2.61 -8.47
N PRO A 261 37.73 3.41 -8.05
CA PRO A 261 38.62 3.03 -6.95
C PRO A 261 37.86 2.74 -5.65
N PHE A 262 36.83 3.51 -5.35
CA PHE A 262 36.02 3.35 -4.13
C PHE A 262 35.23 2.03 -4.13
N ILE A 263 34.61 1.72 -5.27
CA ILE A 263 33.83 0.48 -5.42
C ILE A 263 34.77 -0.72 -5.39
N LYS A 264 35.95 -0.64 -6.04
CA LYS A 264 36.96 -1.69 -6.03
C LYS A 264 37.47 -1.98 -4.62
N GLU A 265 37.77 -0.95 -3.85
CA GLU A 265 38.21 -1.06 -2.45
C GLU A 265 37.15 -1.78 -1.60
N LEU A 266 35.89 -1.32 -1.64
CA LEU A 266 34.78 -1.92 -0.91
C LEU A 266 34.55 -3.37 -1.32
N TYR A 267 34.65 -3.68 -2.61
CA TYR A 267 34.53 -5.03 -3.14
C TYR A 267 35.62 -5.97 -2.62
N GLN A 268 36.86 -5.50 -2.59
CA GLN A 268 38.02 -6.28 -2.06
C GLN A 268 37.87 -6.52 -0.55
N GLN A 269 37.45 -5.48 0.21
CA GLN A 269 37.15 -5.61 1.64
C GLN A 269 36.04 -6.62 1.91
N ALA A 270 34.93 -6.57 1.13
CA ALA A 270 33.82 -7.50 1.26
C ALA A 270 34.25 -8.95 0.94
N LYS A 271 35.04 -9.16 -0.12
CA LYS A 271 35.62 -10.47 -0.44
C LYS A 271 36.52 -10.98 0.68
N PHE A 272 37.41 -10.15 1.21
CA PHE A 272 38.28 -10.51 2.32
C PHE A 272 37.48 -10.91 3.56
N LYS A 273 36.44 -10.19 3.88
CA LYS A 273 35.51 -10.47 5.00
C LYS A 273 34.57 -11.65 4.74
N ARG A 274 34.58 -12.21 3.53
CA ARG A 274 33.67 -13.31 3.09
C ARG A 274 32.20 -13.00 3.33
N VAL A 275 31.76 -11.79 2.96
CA VAL A 275 30.37 -11.36 3.04
C VAL A 275 29.74 -11.37 1.66
N GLU A 276 28.39 -11.46 1.61
CA GLU A 276 27.63 -11.57 0.36
C GLU A 276 27.42 -10.23 -0.34
N CYS A 277 27.18 -9.17 0.45
CA CYS A 277 26.85 -7.86 -0.08
C CYS A 277 28.00 -6.86 0.12
N LEU A 278 28.09 -5.89 -0.79
CA LEU A 278 29.16 -4.89 -0.84
C LEU A 278 29.34 -4.12 0.47
N LEU A 279 28.24 -3.77 1.13
CA LEU A 279 28.24 -2.98 2.37
C LEU A 279 27.96 -3.79 3.63
N ASP A 280 27.95 -5.13 3.55
CA ASP A 280 27.83 -5.97 4.73
C ASP A 280 28.98 -5.68 5.70
N LYS A 281 28.64 -5.45 6.98
CA LYS A 281 29.59 -5.09 8.05
C LYS A 281 30.40 -3.80 7.78
N VAL A 282 30.00 -2.98 6.81
CA VAL A 282 30.54 -1.64 6.60
C VAL A 282 29.68 -0.63 7.35
N ILE A 283 28.42 -0.49 6.93
CA ILE A 283 27.49 0.44 7.56
C ILE A 283 26.05 0.06 7.27
N HIS A 284 25.18 0.11 8.29
CA HIS A 284 23.73 -0.05 8.11
C HIS A 284 23.09 1.23 7.57
N LYS A 285 22.03 1.10 6.76
CA LYS A 285 21.34 2.23 6.10
C LYS A 285 20.89 3.35 7.03
N ASP A 286 20.41 3.02 8.23
CA ASP A 286 19.93 4.03 9.18
C ASP A 286 21.10 4.77 9.84
N THR A 287 22.22 4.08 10.07
CA THR A 287 23.48 4.68 10.51
C THR A 287 24.04 5.60 9.42
N PHE A 288 24.09 5.13 8.17
CA PHE A 288 24.53 5.97 7.05
C PHE A 288 23.68 7.26 6.93
N ARG A 289 22.36 7.15 7.05
CA ARG A 289 21.47 8.32 6.99
C ARG A 289 21.82 9.36 8.07
N ARG A 290 22.02 8.91 9.29
CA ARG A 290 22.35 9.77 10.44
C ARG A 290 23.73 10.40 10.29
N GLU A 291 24.74 9.60 9.95
CA GLU A 291 26.12 10.09 9.82
C GLU A 291 26.29 11.00 8.60
N MET A 292 25.57 10.73 7.49
CA MET A 292 25.54 11.63 6.34
C MET A 292 24.96 13.01 6.73
N GLN A 293 23.89 13.05 7.54
CA GLN A 293 23.35 14.32 8.02
C GLN A 293 24.38 15.08 8.88
N ARG A 294 25.06 14.37 9.78
CA ARG A 294 26.15 14.98 10.61
C ARG A 294 27.28 15.52 9.75
N MET A 295 27.74 14.75 8.78
CA MET A 295 28.79 15.15 7.85
C MET A 295 28.38 16.42 7.09
N CYS A 296 27.14 16.47 6.56
CA CYS A 296 26.62 17.66 5.86
C CYS A 296 26.60 18.89 6.78
N GLN A 297 26.22 18.73 8.04
CA GLN A 297 26.27 19.82 9.05
C GLN A 297 27.70 20.28 9.33
N ASN A 298 28.63 19.34 9.57
CA ASN A 298 30.01 19.65 9.89
C ASN A 298 30.76 20.38 8.75
N LEU A 299 30.41 20.01 7.50
CA LEU A 299 30.98 20.59 6.30
C LEU A 299 30.18 21.78 5.74
N ASN A 300 29.14 22.24 6.44
CA ASN A 300 28.23 23.29 6.02
C ASN A 300 27.65 23.11 4.61
N LEU A 301 27.31 21.86 4.23
CA LEU A 301 26.78 21.55 2.91
C LEU A 301 25.24 21.73 2.80
N GLY A 302 24.58 22.11 3.91
CA GLY A 302 23.12 22.18 4.00
C GLY A 302 22.47 20.88 4.47
N GLU A 303 21.13 20.86 4.52
CA GLU A 303 20.37 19.67 4.90
C GLU A 303 20.15 18.75 3.71
N HIS A 304 20.81 17.61 3.69
CA HIS A 304 20.63 16.59 2.66
C HIS A 304 20.13 15.26 3.22
N LYS A 305 19.39 14.53 2.39
CA LYS A 305 18.92 13.15 2.63
C LYS A 305 19.57 12.22 1.62
N PRO A 306 19.71 10.93 1.92
CA PRO A 306 20.31 9.98 0.97
C PRO A 306 19.66 9.98 -0.42
N HIS A 307 18.37 10.31 -0.53
CA HIS A 307 17.69 10.37 -1.83
C HIS A 307 18.08 11.58 -2.67
N ASP A 308 18.62 12.63 -2.03
CA ASP A 308 19.08 13.85 -2.72
C ASP A 308 20.32 13.56 -3.59
N THR A 309 21.17 12.58 -3.22
CA THR A 309 22.29 12.13 -4.06
C THR A 309 21.82 11.62 -5.43
N ARG A 310 20.69 10.91 -5.47
CA ARG A 310 20.11 10.45 -6.73
C ARG A 310 19.51 11.60 -7.55
N HIS A 311 18.91 12.60 -6.90
CA HIS A 311 18.47 13.82 -7.57
C HIS A 311 19.66 14.59 -8.12
N THR A 312 20.77 14.63 -7.37
CA THR A 312 22.04 15.25 -7.81
C THR A 312 22.58 14.53 -9.06
N PHE A 313 22.62 13.19 -9.08
CA PHE A 313 23.00 12.43 -10.28
C PHE A 313 22.18 12.82 -11.50
N ILE A 314 20.84 12.81 -11.37
CA ILE A 314 19.93 13.14 -12.47
C ILE A 314 20.18 14.56 -12.96
N SER A 315 20.33 15.53 -12.04
CA SER A 315 20.57 16.92 -12.38
C SER A 315 21.91 17.12 -13.06
N MET A 316 23.02 16.57 -12.52
CA MET A 316 24.33 16.62 -13.15
C MET A 316 24.32 16.03 -14.57
N ALA A 317 23.74 14.84 -14.71
CA ALA A 317 23.67 14.16 -15.98
C ALA A 317 22.85 14.93 -17.03
N SER A 318 21.73 15.52 -16.61
CA SER A 318 20.88 16.37 -17.45
C SER A 318 21.61 17.66 -17.88
N ASN A 319 22.30 18.33 -16.94
CA ASN A 319 22.99 19.59 -17.19
C ASN A 319 24.15 19.48 -18.21
N ILE A 320 24.80 18.32 -18.30
CA ILE A 320 25.86 18.05 -19.29
C ILE A 320 25.32 17.40 -20.58
N GLY A 321 23.99 17.34 -20.74
CA GLY A 321 23.34 16.83 -21.96
C GLY A 321 23.50 15.33 -22.16
N ILE A 322 23.44 14.51 -21.10
CA ILE A 322 23.26 13.07 -21.24
C ILE A 322 21.82 12.78 -21.66
N ASP A 323 21.66 11.92 -22.64
CA ASP A 323 20.36 11.49 -23.15
C ASP A 323 19.42 11.06 -21.99
N GLU A 324 18.22 11.64 -21.94
CA GLU A 324 17.24 11.38 -20.91
C GLU A 324 16.87 9.88 -20.79
N ILE A 325 16.89 9.16 -21.90
CA ILE A 325 16.64 7.71 -21.93
C ILE A 325 17.75 6.97 -21.16
N ILE A 326 19.01 7.37 -21.33
CA ILE A 326 20.15 6.81 -20.59
C ILE A 326 19.97 7.09 -19.10
N ILE A 327 19.66 8.33 -18.74
CA ILE A 327 19.44 8.72 -17.35
C ILE A 327 18.31 7.88 -16.73
N LYS A 328 17.14 7.81 -17.40
CA LYS A 328 15.98 7.03 -16.92
C LYS A 328 16.31 5.55 -16.71
N ARG A 329 17.05 4.95 -17.64
CA ARG A 329 17.46 3.54 -17.53
C ARG A 329 18.43 3.31 -16.39
N ILE A 330 19.48 4.14 -16.22
CA ILE A 330 20.44 4.04 -15.12
C ILE A 330 19.72 4.15 -13.78
N VAL A 331 18.81 5.12 -13.62
CA VAL A 331 18.10 5.30 -12.37
C VAL A 331 16.89 4.38 -12.20
N GLY A 332 16.40 3.70 -13.23
CA GLY A 332 15.23 2.81 -13.18
C GLY A 332 13.94 3.59 -12.91
N HIS A 333 13.67 4.61 -13.72
CA HIS A 333 12.37 5.27 -13.81
C HIS A 333 11.56 4.64 -14.93
N SER A 334 10.28 4.31 -14.67
CA SER A 334 9.36 3.85 -15.72
C SER A 334 8.98 5.02 -16.61
N SER A 335 9.18 4.87 -17.92
CA SER A 335 8.65 5.78 -18.94
C SER A 335 7.22 5.33 -19.28
N LYS A 336 6.22 5.75 -18.50
CA LYS A 336 4.82 5.41 -18.80
C LYS A 336 4.32 5.98 -20.14
N ASP A 337 5.00 7.00 -20.66
CA ASP A 337 4.54 7.78 -21.83
C ASP A 337 5.28 7.50 -23.14
N ASN A 338 6.31 6.63 -23.16
CA ASN A 338 7.15 6.41 -24.35
C ASN A 338 7.48 4.92 -24.59
N ILE A 339 6.47 4.07 -24.70
CA ILE A 339 6.63 2.62 -25.01
C ILE A 339 7.39 2.43 -26.34
N THR A 340 7.20 3.31 -27.30
CA THR A 340 7.83 3.23 -28.62
C THR A 340 9.35 3.46 -28.58
N GLN A 341 9.85 4.33 -27.69
CA GLN A 341 11.28 4.60 -27.55
C GLN A 341 12.02 3.53 -26.73
N GLU A 342 11.34 2.86 -25.80
CA GLU A 342 11.92 1.77 -25.00
C GLU A 342 12.23 0.52 -25.85
N VAL A 343 11.41 0.24 -26.86
CA VAL A 343 11.51 -0.98 -27.69
C VAL A 343 12.63 -0.86 -28.73
N TYR A 344 12.96 0.35 -29.21
CA TYR A 344 13.84 0.53 -30.37
C TYR A 344 15.28 0.98 -30.07
N THR A 345 15.65 1.29 -28.83
CA THR A 345 17.01 1.75 -28.49
C THR A 345 17.70 0.83 -27.48
N HIS A 346 18.35 -0.22 -28.01
CA HIS A 346 19.30 -1.00 -27.22
C HIS A 346 20.62 -0.23 -27.10
N LYS A 347 20.85 0.43 -25.95
CA LYS A 347 22.14 1.03 -25.63
C LYS A 347 23.10 -0.05 -25.11
N THR A 348 24.35 -0.01 -25.53
CA THR A 348 25.39 -0.90 -25.02
C THR A 348 25.86 -0.48 -23.63
N ILE A 349 26.43 -1.40 -22.86
CA ILE A 349 27.04 -1.10 -21.54
C ILE A 349 28.08 0.00 -21.69
N GLN A 350 28.87 -0.02 -22.76
CA GLN A 350 29.91 0.97 -23.04
C GLN A 350 29.30 2.38 -23.19
N GLN A 351 28.17 2.52 -23.86
CA GLN A 351 27.49 3.83 -23.97
C GLN A 351 27.03 4.39 -22.62
N TYR A 352 26.63 3.51 -21.68
CA TYR A 352 26.32 3.95 -20.32
C TYR A 352 27.58 4.40 -19.55
N ILE A 353 28.69 3.67 -19.70
CA ILE A 353 29.99 4.00 -19.08
C ILE A 353 30.51 5.33 -19.66
N ASP A 354 30.50 5.51 -20.97
CA ASP A 354 30.93 6.72 -21.64
C ASP A 354 30.08 7.93 -21.17
N ALA A 355 28.78 7.74 -21.01
CA ALA A 355 27.89 8.78 -20.52
C ALA A 355 28.26 9.22 -19.08
N VAL A 356 28.43 8.30 -18.14
CA VAL A 356 28.74 8.65 -16.75
C VAL A 356 30.17 9.14 -16.56
N ASN A 357 31.12 8.78 -17.41
CA ASN A 357 32.48 9.30 -17.39
C ASN A 357 32.58 10.80 -17.79
N ARG A 358 31.52 11.35 -18.38
CA ARG A 358 31.41 12.80 -18.67
C ARG A 358 31.02 13.63 -17.45
N LEU A 359 30.55 12.97 -16.35
CA LEU A 359 30.16 13.69 -15.14
C LEU A 359 31.36 14.44 -14.53
N PRO A 360 31.22 15.73 -14.17
CA PRO A 360 32.30 16.49 -13.58
C PRO A 360 32.62 15.97 -12.17
N TYR A 361 33.90 15.93 -11.80
CA TYR A 361 34.36 15.57 -10.47
C TYR A 361 35.61 16.34 -10.06
N GLY A 362 35.96 16.36 -8.77
CA GLY A 362 37.09 17.10 -8.24
C GLY A 362 37.05 18.55 -8.65
N GLU A 363 38.17 19.12 -9.09
CA GLU A 363 38.28 20.53 -9.49
C GLU A 363 37.41 20.92 -10.70
N ALA A 364 37.01 19.96 -11.54
CA ALA A 364 36.14 20.23 -12.68
C ALA A 364 34.74 20.73 -12.25
N LEU A 365 34.32 20.43 -11.04
CA LEU A 365 33.06 20.93 -10.46
C LEU A 365 33.07 22.45 -10.30
N LEU A 366 34.19 23.05 -9.86
CA LEU A 366 34.32 24.46 -9.62
C LEU A 366 34.40 25.27 -10.91
N LYS A 367 35.01 24.71 -11.96
CA LYS A 367 35.10 25.36 -13.27
C LYS A 367 33.75 25.57 -13.95
N GLY A 368 32.76 24.79 -13.62
CA GLY A 368 31.38 24.91 -14.12
C GLY A 368 30.61 26.10 -13.52
N GLU A 369 30.85 26.44 -12.26
CA GLU A 369 30.17 27.56 -11.57
C GLU A 369 30.68 28.92 -12.08
N GLN A 370 31.96 29.04 -12.37
CA GLN A 370 32.54 30.28 -12.90
C GLN A 370 32.02 30.67 -14.30
N ARG A 371 31.60 29.69 -15.11
CA ARG A 371 30.99 29.96 -16.42
C ARG A 371 29.55 30.45 -16.33
N LEU A 372 28.82 30.05 -15.30
CA LEU A 372 27.43 30.49 -15.08
C LEU A 372 27.36 31.86 -14.48
N SER A 373 28.27 32.23 -13.55
CA SER A 373 28.35 33.57 -12.97
C SER A 373 28.75 34.61 -13.97
N ASN A 374 29.61 34.27 -14.94
CA ASN A 374 30.01 35.18 -16.00
C ASN A 374 28.98 35.34 -17.13
N ALA A 375 27.98 34.45 -17.20
CA ALA A 375 26.89 34.52 -18.18
C ALA A 375 25.70 35.37 -17.69
N ASP A 376 25.58 35.58 -16.38
CA ASP A 376 24.56 36.45 -15.78
C ASP A 376 25.01 37.90 -15.65
N GLU A 377 26.29 38.24 -16.01
CA GLU A 377 26.85 39.61 -16.02
C GLU A 377 26.91 40.25 -17.43
N ILE A 378 26.35 39.57 -18.47
CA ILE A 378 26.19 40.09 -19.82
C ILE A 378 24.70 40.25 -20.14
#